data_a4c835952188236efd43e914dcd12721
#
_entry.id   a4c835952188236efd43e914dcd12721
#
_cell.length_a   1.000
_cell.length_b   1.000
_cell.length_c   1.000
_cell.angle_alpha   90.00
_cell.angle_beta   90.00
_cell.angle_gamma   90.00
#
_symmetry.space_group_name_H-M   'P 1'
#
loop_
_entity.id
_entity.type
_entity.pdbx_description
1 polymer ?
#
loop_
_entity_poly.entity_id
_entity_poly.type
_entity_poly.pdbx_seq_one_letter_code
_entity_poly.pdbx_strand_id
1 'polypeptide(L)'
;IIAILLITIEYLTGPSESKSNEIAQEILQKAEADAKSKKERVISSAKLKVRNNKLAAKQEIIDEVFEKSINKLTELSKEQFLNFVKNSILSMNLTGKQTLILNETGLKFVDDSFIDELNKEAKATIALSKTAGNFKGGFILENNGIEINSTYEALVSSLRDELEFEVAKVLFN
;
A
#
# COMPACT_ATOMS: atom_id res chain seq x y z
N ILE A 1 -9.63 -62.07 62.30
CA ILE A 1 -10.26 -60.72 62.25
C ILE A 1 -9.34 -59.73 61.50
N ILE A 2 -8.05 -59.62 61.86
CA ILE A 2 -7.09 -58.72 61.25
C ILE A 2 -6.88 -59.02 59.75
N ALA A 3 -6.79 -60.27 59.32
CA ALA A 3 -6.64 -60.71 57.95
C ALA A 3 -7.88 -60.35 57.10
N ILE A 4 -9.09 -60.44 57.66
CA ILE A 4 -10.32 -60.03 56.95
C ILE A 4 -10.39 -58.52 56.77
N LEU A 5 -9.98 -57.76 57.79
CA LEU A 5 -9.89 -56.30 57.69
C LEU A 5 -8.88 -55.83 56.66
N LEU A 6 -7.73 -56.48 56.55
CA LEU A 6 -6.73 -56.15 55.51
C LEU A 6 -7.23 -56.42 54.08
N ILE A 7 -7.86 -57.58 53.87
CA ILE A 7 -8.47 -57.95 52.58
C ILE A 7 -9.61 -57.00 52.20
N THR A 8 -10.44 -56.58 53.17
CA THR A 8 -11.49 -55.59 52.89
C THR A 8 -10.97 -54.19 52.58
N ILE A 9 -9.88 -53.78 53.22
CA ILE A 9 -9.22 -52.52 52.90
C ILE A 9 -8.65 -52.57 51.49
N GLU A 10 -7.92 -53.61 51.13
CA GLU A 10 -7.33 -53.82 49.81
C GLU A 10 -8.39 -53.90 48.71
N TYR A 11 -9.53 -54.53 48.96
CA TYR A 11 -10.68 -54.63 48.06
C TYR A 11 -11.39 -53.28 47.85
N LEU A 12 -11.40 -52.41 48.85
CA LEU A 12 -12.05 -51.09 48.77
C LEU A 12 -11.15 -50.01 48.25
N THR A 13 -9.83 -50.08 48.49
CA THR A 13 -8.88 -49.04 48.08
C THR A 13 -8.25 -49.28 46.70
N GLY A 14 -7.99 -50.54 46.33
CA GLY A 14 -7.35 -50.92 45.08
C GLY A 14 -8.05 -50.39 43.83
N PRO A 15 -9.37 -50.54 43.65
CA PRO A 15 -10.08 -50.01 42.48
C PRO A 15 -10.12 -48.47 42.44
N SER A 16 -10.04 -47.82 43.61
CA SER A 16 -10.05 -46.36 43.71
C SER A 16 -8.70 -45.75 43.32
N GLU A 17 -7.58 -46.37 43.72
CA GLU A 17 -6.25 -45.96 43.35
C GLU A 17 -5.97 -46.15 41.86
N SER A 18 -6.41 -47.26 41.25
CA SER A 18 -6.29 -47.52 39.82
C SER A 18 -7.02 -46.46 39.00
N LYS A 19 -8.26 -46.14 39.32
CA LYS A 19 -9.04 -45.10 38.67
C LYS A 19 -8.41 -43.71 38.85
N SER A 20 -7.89 -43.40 40.01
CA SER A 20 -7.22 -42.14 40.30
C SER A 20 -5.94 -41.97 39.44
N ASN A 21 -5.16 -43.06 39.30
CA ASN A 21 -3.96 -43.06 38.45
C ASN A 21 -4.30 -42.94 36.96
N GLU A 22 -5.36 -43.60 36.48
CA GLU A 22 -5.83 -43.44 35.09
C GLU A 22 -6.25 -42.01 34.80
N ILE A 23 -7.02 -41.38 35.66
CA ILE A 23 -7.43 -39.98 35.52
C ILE A 23 -6.22 -39.04 35.54
N ALA A 24 -5.27 -39.28 36.42
CA ALA A 24 -4.04 -38.47 36.48
C ALA A 24 -3.23 -38.60 35.18
N GLN A 25 -3.10 -39.81 34.63
CA GLN A 25 -2.43 -40.02 33.32
C GLN A 25 -3.17 -39.34 32.16
N GLU A 26 -4.49 -39.44 32.11
CA GLU A 26 -5.28 -38.73 31.09
C GLU A 26 -5.10 -37.21 31.19
N ILE A 27 -5.11 -36.65 32.39
CA ILE A 27 -4.87 -35.21 32.61
C ILE A 27 -3.48 -34.81 32.12
N LEU A 28 -2.45 -35.60 32.46
CA LEU A 28 -1.07 -35.34 32.02
C LEU A 28 -0.92 -35.40 30.51
N GLN A 29 -1.47 -36.45 29.89
CA GLN A 29 -1.44 -36.58 28.40
C GLN A 29 -2.16 -35.42 27.72
N LYS A 30 -3.31 -35.01 28.23
CA LYS A 30 -4.06 -33.87 27.72
C LYS A 30 -3.29 -32.57 27.91
N ALA A 31 -2.68 -32.37 29.08
CA ALA A 31 -1.85 -31.18 29.35
C ALA A 31 -0.62 -31.11 28.43
N GLU A 32 0.05 -32.23 28.15
CA GLU A 32 1.17 -32.30 27.20
C GLU A 32 0.73 -31.99 25.76
N ALA A 33 -0.40 -32.57 25.32
CA ALA A 33 -0.97 -32.30 24.00
C ALA A 33 -1.36 -30.83 23.85
N ASP A 34 -2.01 -30.26 24.87
CA ASP A 34 -2.41 -28.85 24.90
C ASP A 34 -1.18 -27.93 24.91
N ALA A 35 -0.14 -28.26 25.69
CA ALA A 35 1.11 -27.50 25.73
C ALA A 35 1.83 -27.51 24.36
N LYS A 36 1.90 -28.68 23.71
CA LYS A 36 2.47 -28.84 22.36
C LYS A 36 1.70 -28.00 21.33
N SER A 37 0.37 -28.13 21.33
CA SER A 37 -0.50 -27.37 20.44
C SER A 37 -0.36 -25.86 20.66
N LYS A 38 -0.31 -25.41 21.92
CA LYS A 38 -0.08 -23.99 22.26
C LYS A 38 1.28 -23.51 21.78
N LYS A 39 2.34 -24.29 21.97
CA LYS A 39 3.68 -23.98 21.47
C LYS A 39 3.70 -23.82 19.94
N GLU A 40 3.10 -24.76 19.22
CA GLU A 40 3.02 -24.73 17.76
C GLU A 40 2.25 -23.51 17.24
N ARG A 41 1.13 -23.17 17.89
CA ARG A 41 0.36 -21.96 17.55
C ARG A 41 1.15 -20.69 17.80
N VAL A 42 1.86 -20.57 18.90
CA VAL A 42 2.70 -19.41 19.22
C VAL A 42 3.83 -19.25 18.19
N ILE A 43 4.52 -20.34 17.86
CA ILE A 43 5.60 -20.34 16.87
C ILE A 43 5.06 -19.95 15.49
N SER A 44 3.93 -20.53 15.07
CA SER A 44 3.30 -20.22 13.77
C SER A 44 2.84 -18.76 13.69
N SER A 45 2.22 -18.27 14.75
CA SER A 45 1.81 -16.86 14.86
C SER A 45 3.02 -15.91 14.80
N ALA A 46 4.11 -16.24 15.50
CA ALA A 46 5.34 -15.46 15.46
C ALA A 46 5.96 -15.43 14.06
N LYS A 47 6.00 -16.58 13.36
CA LYS A 47 6.51 -16.65 11.98
C LYS A 47 5.65 -15.81 11.01
N LEU A 48 4.32 -15.86 11.15
CA LEU A 48 3.42 -15.02 10.36
C LEU A 48 3.65 -13.53 10.63
N LYS A 49 3.81 -13.14 11.89
CA LYS A 49 4.09 -11.75 12.26
C LYS A 49 5.40 -11.25 11.67
N VAL A 50 6.46 -12.05 11.73
CA VAL A 50 7.76 -11.70 11.11
C VAL A 50 7.63 -11.53 9.60
N ARG A 51 6.93 -12.47 8.93
CA ARG A 51 6.68 -12.38 7.49
C ARG A 51 5.90 -11.11 7.12
N ASN A 52 4.83 -10.83 7.85
CA ASN A 52 4.00 -9.66 7.59
C ASN A 52 4.76 -8.35 7.84
N ASN A 53 5.55 -8.27 8.90
CA ASN A 53 6.40 -7.12 9.16
C ASN A 53 7.44 -6.90 8.04
N LYS A 54 8.04 -7.99 7.53
CA LYS A 54 8.98 -7.91 6.39
C LYS A 54 8.29 -7.43 5.12
N LEU A 55 7.07 -7.89 4.85
CA LEU A 55 6.28 -7.42 3.70
C LEU A 55 5.91 -5.95 3.85
N ALA A 56 5.45 -5.53 5.03
CA ALA A 56 5.10 -4.14 5.30
C ALA A 56 6.31 -3.22 5.12
N ALA A 57 7.48 -3.60 5.65
CA ALA A 57 8.71 -2.83 5.47
C ALA A 57 9.13 -2.72 3.99
N LYS A 58 8.96 -3.79 3.21
CA LYS A 58 9.23 -3.75 1.76
C LYS A 58 8.26 -2.81 1.04
N GLN A 59 6.99 -2.85 1.40
CA GLN A 59 5.97 -1.97 0.81
C GLN A 59 6.26 -0.50 1.13
N GLU A 60 6.66 -0.19 2.37
CA GLU A 60 7.04 1.17 2.78
C GLU A 60 8.21 1.72 1.94
N ILE A 61 9.22 0.89 1.65
CA ILE A 61 10.35 1.29 0.79
C ILE A 61 9.88 1.54 -0.65
N ILE A 62 8.99 0.72 -1.18
CA ILE A 62 8.41 0.91 -2.52
C ILE A 62 7.61 2.23 -2.55
N ASP A 63 6.78 2.48 -1.56
CA ASP A 63 5.99 3.71 -1.45
C ASP A 63 6.90 4.95 -1.41
N GLU A 64 8.02 4.87 -0.68
CA GLU A 64 9.03 5.93 -0.62
C GLU A 64 9.68 6.21 -1.98
N VAL A 65 9.93 5.19 -2.79
CA VAL A 65 10.48 5.35 -4.15
C VAL A 65 9.49 6.10 -5.04
N PHE A 66 8.20 5.74 -5.02
CA PHE A 66 7.18 6.44 -5.79
C PHE A 66 7.00 7.89 -5.33
N GLU A 67 7.00 8.14 -4.01
CA GLU A 67 6.93 9.50 -3.45
C GLU A 67 8.16 10.35 -3.85
N LYS A 68 9.35 9.78 -3.80
CA LYS A 68 10.58 10.44 -4.27
C LYS A 68 10.53 10.73 -5.77
N SER A 69 9.90 9.86 -6.56
CA SER A 69 9.71 10.07 -8.00
C SER A 69 8.80 11.27 -8.26
N ILE A 70 7.71 11.43 -7.53
CA ILE A 70 6.86 12.63 -7.61
C ILE A 70 7.66 13.88 -7.25
N ASN A 71 8.40 13.85 -6.14
CA ASN A 71 9.22 14.99 -5.72
C ASN A 71 10.29 15.35 -6.77
N LYS A 72 10.89 14.35 -7.43
CA LYS A 72 11.84 14.56 -8.52
C LYS A 72 11.21 15.24 -9.75
N LEU A 73 9.95 14.89 -10.06
CA LEU A 73 9.20 15.57 -11.12
C LEU A 73 8.90 17.03 -10.78
N THR A 74 8.80 17.42 -9.52
CA THR A 74 8.61 18.83 -9.14
C THR A 74 9.87 19.68 -9.32
N GLU A 75 11.04 19.06 -9.50
CA GLU A 75 12.33 19.73 -9.73
C GLU A 75 12.60 20.03 -11.22
N LEU A 76 11.65 19.71 -12.12
CA LEU A 76 11.79 20.00 -13.54
C LEU A 76 12.05 21.50 -13.80
N SER A 77 12.94 21.79 -14.73
CA SER A 77 13.16 23.17 -15.19
C SER A 77 11.91 23.74 -15.87
N LYS A 78 11.81 25.08 -15.95
CA LYS A 78 10.72 25.76 -16.68
C LYS A 78 10.54 25.16 -18.08
N GLU A 79 11.63 24.99 -18.83
CA GLU A 79 11.58 24.46 -20.20
C GLU A 79 11.05 23.02 -20.25
N GLN A 80 11.52 22.14 -19.36
CA GLN A 80 11.06 20.75 -19.27
C GLN A 80 9.58 20.68 -18.90
N PHE A 81 9.13 21.51 -17.95
CA PHE A 81 7.74 21.60 -17.56
C PHE A 81 6.84 22.06 -18.71
N LEU A 82 7.20 23.14 -19.40
CA LEU A 82 6.44 23.65 -20.55
C LEU A 82 6.34 22.61 -21.68
N ASN A 83 7.45 21.94 -22.00
CA ASN A 83 7.46 20.85 -22.97
C ASN A 83 6.55 19.69 -22.55
N PHE A 84 6.58 19.31 -21.27
CA PHE A 84 5.69 18.29 -20.74
C PHE A 84 4.22 18.69 -20.91
N VAL A 85 3.82 19.88 -20.48
CA VAL A 85 2.44 20.37 -20.60
C VAL A 85 2.00 20.41 -22.07
N LYS A 86 2.82 20.99 -22.94
CA LYS A 86 2.54 21.11 -24.39
C LYS A 86 2.34 19.73 -25.04
N ASN A 87 3.31 18.84 -24.89
CA ASN A 87 3.26 17.51 -25.50
C ASN A 87 2.09 16.67 -24.97
N SER A 88 1.81 16.74 -23.67
CA SER A 88 0.68 16.04 -23.07
C SER A 88 -0.65 16.54 -23.63
N ILE A 89 -0.88 17.84 -23.69
CA ILE A 89 -2.12 18.42 -24.21
C ILE A 89 -2.32 18.09 -25.70
N LEU A 90 -1.27 18.21 -26.50
CA LEU A 90 -1.33 17.91 -27.94
C LEU A 90 -1.63 16.43 -28.21
N SER A 91 -1.13 15.52 -27.37
CA SER A 91 -1.37 14.08 -27.52
C SER A 91 -2.81 13.66 -27.19
N MET A 92 -3.54 14.45 -26.40
CA MET A 92 -4.90 14.12 -25.96
C MET A 92 -5.99 14.34 -27.03
N ASN A 93 -5.65 14.96 -28.18
CA ASN A 93 -6.61 15.29 -29.26
C ASN A 93 -7.89 15.98 -28.78
N LEU A 94 -7.77 16.93 -27.87
CA LEU A 94 -8.86 17.65 -27.25
C LEU A 94 -9.63 18.53 -28.25
N THR A 95 -10.90 18.79 -27.97
CA THR A 95 -11.75 19.71 -28.72
C THR A 95 -12.51 20.64 -27.78
N GLY A 96 -13.02 21.76 -28.33
CA GLY A 96 -13.80 22.72 -27.55
C GLY A 96 -12.93 23.60 -26.64
N LYS A 97 -13.56 24.16 -25.60
CA LYS A 97 -12.88 25.02 -24.64
C LYS A 97 -12.41 24.19 -23.45
N GLN A 98 -11.14 24.37 -23.06
CA GLN A 98 -10.55 23.72 -21.92
C GLN A 98 -9.96 24.77 -20.97
N THR A 99 -10.12 24.58 -19.69
CA THR A 99 -9.46 25.40 -18.66
C THR A 99 -8.24 24.65 -18.14
N LEU A 100 -7.05 25.22 -18.36
CA LEU A 100 -5.79 24.69 -17.84
C LEU A 100 -5.59 25.17 -16.39
N ILE A 101 -5.58 24.25 -15.46
CA ILE A 101 -5.35 24.52 -14.04
C ILE A 101 -3.94 24.04 -13.68
N LEU A 102 -3.14 24.94 -13.12
CA LEU A 102 -1.77 24.71 -12.68
C LEU A 102 -1.62 24.99 -11.19
N ASN A 103 -0.61 24.41 -10.56
CA ASN A 103 -0.23 24.81 -9.21
C ASN A 103 0.49 26.18 -9.23
N GLU A 104 0.81 26.73 -8.06
CA GLU A 104 1.44 28.06 -7.93
C GLU A 104 2.79 28.14 -8.70
N THR A 105 3.56 27.07 -8.74
CA THR A 105 4.84 27.03 -9.47
C THR A 105 4.61 26.99 -10.97
N GLY A 106 3.69 26.19 -11.45
CA GLY A 106 3.30 26.10 -12.85
C GLY A 106 2.78 27.45 -13.40
N LEU A 107 1.97 28.15 -12.60
CA LEU A 107 1.48 29.49 -12.97
C LEU A 107 2.61 30.52 -13.19
N LYS A 108 3.73 30.40 -12.48
CA LYS A 108 4.91 31.28 -12.68
C LYS A 108 5.70 30.92 -13.95
N PHE A 109 5.54 29.71 -14.46
CA PHE A 109 6.25 29.24 -15.66
C PHE A 109 5.50 29.54 -16.95
N VAL A 110 4.17 29.53 -16.90
CA VAL A 110 3.29 29.74 -18.06
C VAL A 110 2.98 31.23 -18.21
N ASP A 111 3.20 31.74 -19.39
CA ASP A 111 2.85 33.09 -19.81
C ASP A 111 1.85 33.09 -20.98
N ASP A 112 1.29 34.25 -21.32
CA ASP A 112 0.29 34.37 -22.40
C ASP A 112 0.88 33.91 -23.75
N SER A 113 2.15 34.10 -23.99
CA SER A 113 2.84 33.67 -25.22
C SER A 113 2.81 32.14 -25.35
N PHE A 114 3.01 31.39 -24.26
CA PHE A 114 2.93 29.96 -24.27
C PHE A 114 1.50 29.46 -24.54
N ILE A 115 0.50 30.11 -23.96
CA ILE A 115 -0.91 29.78 -24.21
C ILE A 115 -1.28 30.06 -25.67
N ASP A 116 -0.82 31.17 -26.23
CA ASP A 116 -1.06 31.51 -27.64
C ASP A 116 -0.40 30.49 -28.58
N GLU A 117 0.84 30.07 -28.29
CA GLU A 117 1.52 29.02 -29.06
C GLU A 117 0.76 27.68 -28.95
N LEU A 118 0.38 27.27 -27.75
CA LEU A 118 -0.37 26.04 -27.51
C LEU A 118 -1.69 26.05 -28.30
N ASN A 119 -2.43 27.17 -28.29
CA ASN A 119 -3.69 27.33 -29.00
C ASN A 119 -3.54 27.31 -30.53
N LYS A 120 -2.37 27.66 -31.09
CA LYS A 120 -2.11 27.54 -32.54
C LYS A 120 -1.94 26.08 -32.98
N GLU A 121 -1.42 25.22 -32.09
CA GLU A 121 -1.13 23.83 -32.40
C GLU A 121 -2.25 22.89 -31.95
N ALA A 122 -2.94 23.21 -30.86
CA ALA A 122 -4.06 22.41 -30.33
C ALA A 122 -5.32 22.58 -31.17
N LYS A 123 -6.13 21.51 -31.22
CA LYS A 123 -7.48 21.57 -31.81
C LYS A 123 -8.52 22.17 -30.87
N ALA A 124 -8.17 22.32 -29.60
CA ALA A 124 -9.00 22.91 -28.55
C ALA A 124 -8.55 24.35 -28.25
N THR A 125 -9.43 25.14 -27.66
CA THR A 125 -9.07 26.46 -27.11
C THR A 125 -8.73 26.32 -25.65
N ILE A 126 -7.49 26.56 -25.28
CA ILE A 126 -6.98 26.45 -23.91
C ILE A 126 -6.98 27.83 -23.25
N ALA A 127 -7.60 27.95 -22.09
CA ALA A 127 -7.59 29.15 -21.26
C ALA A 127 -6.91 28.83 -19.92
N LEU A 128 -6.00 29.68 -19.47
CA LEU A 128 -5.32 29.51 -18.19
C LEU A 128 -6.27 29.88 -17.04
N SER A 129 -6.37 29.01 -16.02
CA SER A 129 -7.08 29.32 -14.78
C SER A 129 -6.33 30.38 -13.99
N LYS A 130 -7.08 31.34 -13.41
CA LYS A 130 -6.53 32.33 -12.50
C LYS A 130 -6.29 31.78 -11.08
N THR A 131 -6.92 30.65 -10.75
CA THR A 131 -6.81 30.01 -9.44
C THR A 131 -5.86 28.84 -9.54
N ALA A 132 -4.89 28.80 -8.64
CA ALA A 132 -3.94 27.68 -8.53
C ALA A 132 -4.64 26.44 -7.98
N GLY A 133 -4.31 25.27 -8.52
CA GLY A 133 -4.70 23.99 -7.98
C GLY A 133 -3.81 23.57 -6.80
N ASN A 134 -4.36 22.75 -5.91
CA ASN A 134 -3.64 22.23 -4.75
C ASN A 134 -3.08 20.83 -5.04
N PHE A 135 -1.97 20.76 -5.78
CA PHE A 135 -1.21 19.53 -6.11
C PHE A 135 0.27 19.87 -6.29
N LYS A 136 1.15 18.85 -6.22
CA LYS A 136 2.61 19.07 -6.24
C LYS A 136 3.12 19.59 -7.58
N GLY A 137 2.55 19.11 -8.71
CA GLY A 137 2.95 19.55 -10.05
C GLY A 137 2.16 18.86 -11.14
N GLY A 138 2.47 19.16 -12.40
CA GLY A 138 1.65 18.77 -13.54
C GLY A 138 0.50 19.74 -13.79
N PHE A 139 -0.62 19.25 -14.29
CA PHE A 139 -1.77 20.10 -14.63
C PHE A 139 -3.10 19.32 -14.59
N ILE A 140 -4.19 20.05 -14.54
CA ILE A 140 -5.56 19.54 -14.74
C ILE A 140 -6.16 20.33 -15.89
N LEU A 141 -6.87 19.65 -16.78
CA LEU A 141 -7.74 20.28 -17.78
C LEU A 141 -9.20 20.08 -17.38
N GLU A 142 -9.96 21.16 -17.37
CA GLU A 142 -11.38 21.13 -17.03
C GLU A 142 -12.22 21.60 -18.22
N ASN A 143 -13.28 20.87 -18.51
CA ASN A 143 -14.28 21.24 -19.51
C ASN A 143 -15.68 20.81 -19.05
N ASN A 144 -16.55 21.77 -18.76
CA ASN A 144 -17.95 21.53 -18.37
C ASN A 144 -18.10 20.54 -17.19
N GLY A 145 -17.26 20.63 -16.19
CA GLY A 145 -17.27 19.77 -15.00
C GLY A 145 -16.61 18.41 -15.21
N ILE A 146 -15.99 18.17 -16.35
CA ILE A 146 -15.15 16.99 -16.59
C ILE A 146 -13.71 17.40 -16.46
N GLU A 147 -12.97 16.70 -15.61
CA GLU A 147 -11.55 16.95 -15.38
C GLU A 147 -10.69 15.83 -15.96
N ILE A 148 -9.63 16.21 -16.68
CA ILE A 148 -8.54 15.33 -17.07
C ILE A 148 -7.37 15.65 -16.15
N ASN A 149 -7.09 14.72 -15.24
CA ASN A 149 -6.07 14.88 -14.23
C ASN A 149 -4.71 14.35 -14.74
N SER A 150 -3.79 15.26 -15.05
CA SER A 150 -2.40 14.99 -15.43
C SER A 150 -1.41 15.56 -14.40
N THR A 151 -1.79 15.55 -13.12
CA THR A 151 -0.87 15.84 -12.02
C THR A 151 0.18 14.76 -11.89
N TYR A 152 1.34 15.08 -11.35
CA TYR A 152 2.41 14.09 -11.13
C TYR A 152 1.97 12.96 -10.24
N GLU A 153 1.14 13.27 -9.23
CA GLU A 153 0.54 12.28 -8.34
C GLU A 153 -0.34 11.28 -9.11
N ALA A 154 -1.19 11.77 -10.00
CA ALA A 154 -2.07 10.93 -10.80
C ALA A 154 -1.29 10.09 -11.81
N LEU A 155 -0.29 10.67 -12.47
CA LEU A 155 0.55 9.97 -13.43
C LEU A 155 1.38 8.86 -12.78
N VAL A 156 2.03 9.14 -11.65
CA VAL A 156 2.80 8.15 -10.92
C VAL A 156 1.88 7.07 -10.36
N SER A 157 0.70 7.44 -9.86
CA SER A 157 -0.30 6.47 -9.39
C SER A 157 -0.79 5.55 -10.51
N SER A 158 -1.03 6.06 -11.71
CA SER A 158 -1.48 5.24 -12.86
C SER A 158 -0.42 4.25 -13.35
N LEU A 159 0.86 4.59 -13.20
CA LEU A 159 1.97 3.72 -13.59
C LEU A 159 2.41 2.77 -12.47
N ARG A 160 1.90 2.96 -11.25
CA ARG A 160 2.34 2.20 -10.09
C ARG A 160 2.14 0.71 -10.28
N ASP A 161 0.94 0.29 -10.72
CA ASP A 161 0.58 -1.13 -10.86
C ASP A 161 1.50 -1.85 -11.87
N GLU A 162 1.94 -1.14 -12.91
CA GLU A 162 2.87 -1.69 -13.91
C GLU A 162 4.31 -1.74 -13.39
N LEU A 163 4.74 -0.69 -12.67
CA LEU A 163 6.14 -0.51 -12.28
C LEU A 163 6.47 -1.12 -10.92
N GLU A 164 5.50 -1.39 -10.05
CA GLU A 164 5.74 -1.87 -8.68
C GLU A 164 6.55 -3.17 -8.67
N PHE A 165 6.26 -4.10 -9.59
CA PHE A 165 7.01 -5.35 -9.71
C PHE A 165 8.48 -5.12 -10.11
N GLU A 166 8.74 -4.24 -11.09
CA GLU A 166 10.09 -3.93 -11.54
C GLU A 166 10.88 -3.19 -10.46
N VAL A 167 10.24 -2.23 -9.77
CA VAL A 167 10.82 -1.53 -8.63
C VAL A 167 11.18 -2.51 -7.51
N ALA A 168 10.27 -3.41 -7.16
CA ALA A 168 10.53 -4.45 -6.14
C ALA A 168 11.69 -5.36 -6.53
N LYS A 169 11.79 -5.73 -7.81
CA LYS A 169 12.89 -6.54 -8.33
C LYS A 169 14.24 -5.83 -8.22
N VAL A 170 14.29 -4.56 -8.52
CA VAL A 170 15.54 -3.76 -8.41
C VAL A 170 15.96 -3.57 -6.96
N LEU A 171 15.00 -3.37 -6.06
CA LEU A 171 15.28 -3.08 -4.65
C LEU A 171 15.64 -4.31 -3.81
N PHE A 172 15.14 -5.49 -4.17
CA PHE A 172 15.17 -6.65 -3.25
C PHE A 172 15.76 -7.93 -3.85
N ASN A 173 16.27 -7.91 -5.06
CA ASN A 173 16.99 -9.04 -5.69
C ASN A 173 18.50 -8.84 -5.69
#